data_ad041a82c13e2c35233025c263106c02
#
_entry.id   ad041a82c13e2c35233025c263106c02
#
_cell.length_a   1.000
_cell.length_b   1.000
_cell.length_c   1.000
_cell.angle_alpha   90.00
_cell.angle_beta   90.00
_cell.angle_gamma   90.00
#
_symmetry.space_group_name_H-M   'P 1'
#
loop_
_entity.id
_entity.type
_entity.pdbx_description
1 polymer ?
#
loop_
_entity_poly.entity_id
_entity_poly.type
_entity_poly.pdbx_seq_one_letter_code
_entity_poly.pdbx_strand_id
1 'polypeptide(L)'
;MAPYSPPSSRGIARPVISAALLTLGALTLSACGSEDTAASVDSGAAATTTQVTDATGTKVKVPAAPERVVALSEMDLDASLTLGVEPVGLTAGRGQKGAPRYLADQAKSIPVVGAVTGPDIEKVVKAKPDVILAGQLADEQVLAQLRKVAPTVVTIDGTKDWKKSLELTGTVLGRSDEAEKFLAEYGTKAASLRTDLGSQAGASVSVARYSAKGTAVMQQGVFISDVLKDLGFERPGIQDDKGEGHSTPLSDENLDEIDGDWLFIGSLDAGTDADLLAELAKKPAYQQLGAVRDEHATVVDGTRWTSLGGAQAAVSVLDDIRKAMVK
;
A
#
# COMPACT_ATOMS: atom_id res chain seq x y z
N MET A 1 -55.75 12.74 -6.97
CA MET A 1 -56.11 13.04 -5.58
C MET A 1 -54.97 13.81 -4.96
N ALA A 2 -55.29 14.93 -4.48
CA ALA A 2 -54.71 16.12 -3.96
C ALA A 2 -53.28 16.14 -3.45
N PRO A 3 -52.59 17.28 -3.64
CA PRO A 3 -51.23 17.54 -3.14
C PRO A 3 -51.28 18.17 -1.73
N TYR A 4 -50.19 18.00 -1.02
CA TYR A 4 -50.03 18.68 0.27
C TYR A 4 -48.80 19.62 0.19
N SER A 5 -49.12 20.92 0.40
CA SER A 5 -48.12 22.01 0.45
C SER A 5 -47.76 22.35 1.90
N PRO A 6 -46.60 22.99 2.14
CA PRO A 6 -46.07 23.29 3.45
C PRO A 6 -46.60 24.63 4.02
N PRO A 7 -46.46 24.91 5.29
CA PRO A 7 -46.62 26.27 5.82
C PRO A 7 -45.27 26.97 6.11
N SER A 8 -45.30 28.23 5.82
CA SER A 8 -44.29 29.26 5.87
C SER A 8 -44.09 29.91 7.24
N SER A 9 -42.84 30.35 7.45
CA SER A 9 -42.35 31.60 8.02
C SER A 9 -42.97 32.25 9.28
N ARG A 10 -42.08 32.70 10.11
CA ARG A 10 -41.98 34.02 10.82
C ARG A 10 -40.84 33.88 11.84
N GLY A 11 -39.75 34.60 11.89
CA GLY A 11 -39.49 36.02 11.72
C GLY A 11 -39.54 36.71 13.08
N ILE A 12 -38.50 37.51 13.41
CA ILE A 12 -38.40 38.51 14.51
C ILE A 12 -37.35 38.07 15.57
N ALA A 13 -36.32 38.76 15.96
CA ALA A 13 -35.71 40.06 15.81
C ALA A 13 -34.51 40.12 16.77
N ARG A 14 -33.50 40.84 16.39
CA ARG A 14 -32.39 41.25 17.27
C ARG A 14 -32.85 42.23 18.34
N PRO A 15 -32.12 42.38 19.45
CA PRO A 15 -31.44 43.69 19.64
C PRO A 15 -29.98 43.63 20.03
N VAL A 16 -29.30 44.64 19.59
CA VAL A 16 -27.99 45.19 19.93
C VAL A 16 -28.13 46.03 21.20
N ILE A 17 -27.09 46.16 22.02
CA ILE A 17 -26.70 47.30 22.88
C ILE A 17 -25.46 46.85 23.67
N SER A 18 -24.25 47.30 23.39
CA SER A 18 -23.48 48.47 23.79
C SER A 18 -22.81 48.38 25.18
N ALA A 19 -21.54 48.31 25.18
CA ALA A 19 -20.46 49.17 25.66
C ALA A 19 -20.47 49.68 27.11
N ALA A 20 -19.34 49.57 27.77
CA ALA A 20 -18.56 50.57 28.51
C ALA A 20 -17.62 49.91 29.51
N LEU A 21 -16.35 50.11 29.41
CA LEU A 21 -15.40 51.10 29.88
C LEU A 21 -14.87 50.87 31.31
N LEU A 22 -13.52 50.68 31.36
CA LEU A 22 -12.53 51.23 32.28
C LEU A 22 -12.59 50.89 33.78
N THR A 23 -11.50 50.31 34.32
CA THR A 23 -10.69 51.02 35.33
C THR A 23 -9.27 50.43 35.46
N LEU A 24 -8.34 51.33 35.49
CA LEU A 24 -6.92 51.29 35.84
C LEU A 24 -6.75 51.00 37.31
N GLY A 25 -5.73 50.20 37.65
CA GLY A 25 -5.25 50.08 39.05
C GLY A 25 -3.79 49.61 39.08
N ALA A 26 -2.92 50.52 39.39
CA ALA A 26 -1.46 50.34 39.42
C ALA A 26 -0.91 49.92 40.77
N LEU A 27 0.27 49.30 40.72
CA LEU A 27 1.39 49.29 41.68
C LEU A 27 1.20 48.68 43.08
N THR A 28 2.06 47.71 43.38
CA THR A 28 3.13 47.87 44.39
C THR A 28 4.23 46.84 44.22
N LEU A 29 5.45 47.34 44.21
CA LEU A 29 6.71 46.60 44.45
C LEU A 29 6.77 46.13 45.90
N SER A 30 7.31 44.95 46.11
CA SER A 30 8.22 44.70 47.26
C SER A 30 9.10 43.48 47.01
N ALA A 31 10.32 43.72 47.36
CA ALA A 31 11.56 43.02 47.11
C ALA A 31 11.88 41.88 48.07
N CYS A 32 12.97 41.18 47.68
CA CYS A 32 13.91 40.37 48.42
C CYS A 32 13.50 38.95 48.85
N GLY A 33 14.05 37.96 48.17
CA GLY A 33 15.27 37.28 48.64
C GLY A 33 15.02 35.82 48.96
N SER A 34 15.51 34.94 48.12
CA SER A 34 16.30 33.75 48.52
C SER A 34 16.62 32.95 47.23
N GLU A 35 17.90 32.69 47.04
CA GLU A 35 18.44 31.74 46.08
C GLU A 35 17.90 30.37 46.41
N ASP A 36 17.07 29.83 45.53
CA ASP A 36 16.87 28.39 45.42
C ASP A 36 17.09 28.02 43.95
N THR A 37 18.06 27.17 43.79
CA THR A 37 18.50 26.57 42.56
C THR A 37 17.30 25.89 41.86
N ALA A 38 16.60 26.62 41.00
CA ALA A 38 15.60 26.03 40.15
C ALA A 38 16.33 25.16 39.11
N ALA A 39 16.32 23.85 39.35
CA ALA A 39 16.59 22.88 38.33
C ALA A 39 15.69 23.24 37.12
N SER A 40 16.35 23.58 36.02
CA SER A 40 15.70 23.68 34.71
C SER A 40 15.05 22.33 34.41
N VAL A 41 13.75 22.23 34.65
CA VAL A 41 12.95 21.17 34.03
C VAL A 41 13.03 21.40 32.53
N ASP A 42 13.84 20.57 31.91
CA ASP A 42 13.85 20.39 30.47
C ASP A 42 12.40 20.09 30.08
N SER A 43 11.72 21.10 29.60
CA SER A 43 10.41 20.97 28.96
C SER A 43 10.66 20.28 27.66
N GLY A 44 10.81 18.97 27.69
CA GLY A 44 10.77 18.13 26.50
C GLY A 44 9.52 18.54 25.73
N ALA A 45 9.70 19.15 24.57
CA ALA A 45 8.61 19.54 23.69
C ALA A 45 7.71 18.32 23.53
N ALA A 46 6.47 18.40 24.03
CA ALA A 46 5.51 17.32 23.89
C ALA A 46 5.42 16.99 22.39
N ALA A 47 5.82 15.77 22.03
CA ALA A 47 5.82 15.34 20.66
C ALA A 47 4.43 15.59 20.07
N THR A 48 4.35 16.40 19.03
CA THR A 48 3.09 16.72 18.34
C THR A 48 2.52 15.41 17.79
N THR A 49 1.26 15.11 18.10
CA THR A 49 0.60 13.89 17.61
C THR A 49 -0.58 14.27 16.70
N THR A 50 -0.82 13.43 15.70
CA THR A 50 -1.97 13.51 14.80
C THR A 50 -2.87 12.29 15.02
N GLN A 51 -4.19 12.46 14.91
CA GLN A 51 -5.14 11.36 14.94
C GLN A 51 -5.44 10.93 13.51
N VAL A 52 -5.17 9.66 13.20
CA VAL A 52 -5.51 9.04 11.91
C VAL A 52 -6.59 7.98 12.13
N THR A 53 -7.39 7.72 11.10
CA THR A 53 -8.31 6.58 11.06
C THR A 53 -7.69 5.51 10.17
N ASP A 54 -7.43 4.33 10.72
CA ASP A 54 -6.82 3.24 9.99
C ASP A 54 -7.81 2.55 9.02
N ALA A 55 -7.33 1.61 8.23
CA ALA A 55 -8.12 0.91 7.23
C ALA A 55 -9.27 0.05 7.81
N THR A 56 -9.25 -0.21 9.13
CA THR A 56 -10.35 -0.88 9.86
C THR A 56 -11.38 0.09 10.44
N GLY A 57 -11.15 1.40 10.31
CA GLY A 57 -11.96 2.44 10.94
C GLY A 57 -11.53 2.78 12.38
N THR A 58 -10.44 2.19 12.87
CA THR A 58 -9.91 2.47 14.22
C THR A 58 -9.16 3.80 14.23
N LYS A 59 -9.42 4.61 15.26
CA LYS A 59 -8.69 5.88 15.46
C LYS A 59 -7.40 5.64 16.23
N VAL A 60 -6.28 6.00 15.63
CA VAL A 60 -4.94 5.84 16.20
C VAL A 60 -4.27 7.21 16.32
N LYS A 61 -3.66 7.50 17.47
CA LYS A 61 -2.81 8.68 17.66
C LYS A 61 -1.38 8.30 17.27
N VAL A 62 -0.82 8.98 16.28
CA VAL A 62 0.54 8.77 15.78
C VAL A 62 1.38 10.03 15.95
N PRO A 63 2.72 9.98 16.04
CA PRO A 63 3.56 11.17 15.94
C PRO A 63 3.25 11.93 14.64
N ALA A 64 3.26 13.25 14.67
CA ALA A 64 3.01 14.07 13.47
C ALA A 64 4.13 13.92 12.41
N ALA A 65 5.32 13.55 12.82
CA ALA A 65 6.47 13.24 11.97
C ALA A 65 7.21 12.03 12.56
N PRO A 66 6.77 10.79 12.27
CA PRO A 66 7.44 9.60 12.75
C PRO A 66 8.81 9.44 12.09
N GLU A 67 9.82 9.07 12.89
CA GLU A 67 11.20 8.87 12.43
C GLU A 67 11.60 7.39 12.38
N ARG A 68 10.89 6.55 13.15
CA ARG A 68 11.24 5.13 13.33
C ARG A 68 10.06 4.23 12.95
N VAL A 69 9.93 4.01 11.66
CA VAL A 69 8.82 3.25 11.08
C VAL A 69 9.16 1.77 11.00
N VAL A 70 8.26 0.89 11.43
CA VAL A 70 8.32 -0.54 11.10
C VAL A 70 7.23 -0.85 10.08
N ALA A 71 7.62 -1.48 8.96
CA ALA A 71 6.74 -1.88 7.87
C ALA A 71 6.48 -3.39 7.91
N LEU A 72 5.24 -3.80 8.19
CA LEU A 72 4.89 -5.21 8.36
C LEU A 72 4.21 -5.83 7.13
N SER A 73 4.23 -5.15 6.00
CA SER A 73 3.83 -5.71 4.71
C SER A 73 4.73 -5.21 3.58
N GLU A 74 4.70 -5.92 2.44
CA GLU A 74 5.40 -5.52 1.23
C GLU A 74 4.91 -4.14 0.73
N MET A 75 3.60 -3.89 0.82
CA MET A 75 2.97 -2.64 0.42
C MET A 75 3.35 -1.48 1.35
N ASP A 76 3.45 -1.73 2.67
CA ASP A 76 3.93 -0.73 3.63
C ASP A 76 5.39 -0.34 3.38
N LEU A 77 6.23 -1.33 3.05
CA LEU A 77 7.62 -1.08 2.70
C LEU A 77 7.73 -0.25 1.43
N ASP A 78 7.01 -0.65 0.38
CA ASP A 78 6.96 0.08 -0.89
C ASP A 78 6.49 1.53 -0.68
N ALA A 79 5.36 1.72 0.02
CA ALA A 79 4.82 3.03 0.32
C ALA A 79 5.81 3.91 1.13
N SER A 80 6.43 3.35 2.17
CA SER A 80 7.40 4.09 2.98
C SER A 80 8.58 4.57 2.15
N LEU A 81 9.18 3.68 1.34
CA LEU A 81 10.31 4.02 0.47
C LEU A 81 9.91 5.00 -0.64
N THR A 82 8.71 4.88 -1.20
CA THR A 82 8.14 5.82 -2.18
C THR A 82 8.04 7.23 -1.60
N LEU A 83 7.64 7.33 -0.34
CA LEU A 83 7.48 8.60 0.38
C LEU A 83 8.79 9.12 1.00
N GLY A 84 9.93 8.50 0.69
CA GLY A 84 11.26 8.92 1.15
C GLY A 84 11.54 8.59 2.61
N VAL A 85 10.82 7.64 3.21
CA VAL A 85 11.03 7.18 4.58
C VAL A 85 11.63 5.77 4.55
N GLU A 86 12.84 5.61 5.10
CA GLU A 86 13.49 4.30 5.25
C GLU A 86 13.05 3.65 6.57
N PRO A 87 12.33 2.50 6.54
CA PRO A 87 11.91 1.84 7.76
C PRO A 87 13.08 1.29 8.59
N VAL A 88 12.92 1.23 9.91
CA VAL A 88 13.88 0.61 10.83
C VAL A 88 13.68 -0.90 10.99
N GLY A 89 12.68 -1.46 10.31
CA GLY A 89 12.38 -2.88 10.26
C GLY A 89 11.34 -3.21 9.22
N LEU A 90 11.48 -4.37 8.57
CA LEU A 90 10.53 -4.87 7.57
C LEU A 90 10.19 -6.34 7.82
N THR A 91 9.03 -6.80 7.34
CA THR A 91 8.78 -8.23 7.18
C THR A 91 9.29 -8.71 5.82
N ALA A 92 9.84 -9.94 5.81
CA ALA A 92 10.27 -10.56 4.56
C ALA A 92 9.08 -10.69 3.58
N GLY A 93 9.33 -10.40 2.31
CA GLY A 93 8.34 -10.57 1.24
C GLY A 93 8.01 -12.06 1.00
N ARG A 94 6.90 -12.29 0.30
CA ARG A 94 6.46 -13.66 -0.06
C ARG A 94 7.53 -14.36 -0.89
N GLY A 95 7.95 -15.54 -0.42
CA GLY A 95 9.01 -16.33 -1.07
C GLY A 95 10.42 -15.71 -0.93
N GLN A 96 10.59 -14.64 -0.15
CA GLN A 96 11.85 -13.93 0.03
C GLN A 96 12.41 -14.10 1.43
N LYS A 97 13.73 -13.93 1.59
CA LYS A 97 14.40 -13.88 2.91
C LYS A 97 14.51 -12.44 3.46
N GLY A 98 14.22 -11.46 2.66
CA GLY A 98 14.25 -10.03 2.96
C GLY A 98 13.16 -9.31 2.19
N ALA A 99 13.41 -8.07 1.77
CA ALA A 99 12.48 -7.31 0.95
C ALA A 99 12.12 -8.02 -0.36
N PRO A 100 10.96 -7.69 -0.99
CA PRO A 100 10.67 -8.10 -2.37
C PRO A 100 11.82 -7.72 -3.30
N ARG A 101 12.08 -8.55 -4.35
CA ARG A 101 13.24 -8.34 -5.24
C ARG A 101 13.33 -6.93 -5.81
N TYR A 102 12.22 -6.36 -6.23
CA TYR A 102 12.19 -5.01 -6.82
C TYR A 102 12.56 -3.89 -5.83
N LEU A 103 12.55 -4.16 -4.52
CA LEU A 103 12.96 -3.23 -3.45
C LEU A 103 14.27 -3.66 -2.78
N ALA A 104 14.88 -4.77 -3.19
CA ALA A 104 16.00 -5.38 -2.46
C ALA A 104 17.20 -4.43 -2.29
N ASP A 105 17.54 -3.65 -3.32
CA ASP A 105 18.66 -2.71 -3.28
C ASP A 105 18.38 -1.53 -2.32
N GLN A 106 17.15 -1.02 -2.33
CA GLN A 106 16.73 0.09 -1.47
C GLN A 106 16.62 -0.35 0.01
N ALA A 107 16.23 -1.60 0.23
CA ALA A 107 15.93 -2.13 1.56
C ALA A 107 17.06 -3.00 2.15
N LYS A 108 18.24 -3.08 1.52
CA LYS A 108 19.33 -3.98 1.91
C LYS A 108 19.87 -3.77 3.33
N SER A 109 19.75 -2.53 3.84
CA SER A 109 20.18 -2.13 5.19
C SER A 109 19.11 -2.35 6.26
N ILE A 110 17.85 -2.61 5.85
CA ILE A 110 16.72 -2.66 6.77
C ILE A 110 16.62 -4.06 7.41
N PRO A 111 16.66 -4.17 8.76
CA PRO A 111 16.55 -5.43 9.44
C PRO A 111 15.21 -6.15 9.21
N VAL A 112 15.24 -7.48 9.05
CA VAL A 112 14.03 -8.30 8.95
C VAL A 112 13.47 -8.58 10.34
N VAL A 113 12.27 -8.08 10.62
CA VAL A 113 11.56 -8.21 11.90
C VAL A 113 10.41 -9.22 11.85
N GLY A 114 10.33 -10.04 10.81
CA GLY A 114 9.31 -11.08 10.67
C GLY A 114 9.18 -11.57 9.23
N ALA A 115 8.13 -12.30 8.98
CA ALA A 115 7.74 -12.80 7.65
C ALA A 115 6.29 -12.43 7.36
N VAL A 116 5.81 -12.68 6.15
CA VAL A 116 4.40 -12.46 5.76
C VAL A 116 3.39 -13.25 6.62
N THR A 117 3.84 -14.31 7.29
CA THR A 117 3.03 -15.11 8.23
C THR A 117 2.85 -14.45 9.60
N GLY A 118 3.63 -13.43 9.90
CA GLY A 118 3.54 -12.64 11.11
C GLY A 118 4.88 -12.01 11.54
N PRO A 119 4.81 -10.91 12.30
CA PRO A 119 5.97 -10.23 12.85
C PRO A 119 6.57 -11.03 14.03
N ASP A 120 7.87 -10.91 14.20
CA ASP A 120 8.60 -11.30 15.41
C ASP A 120 8.56 -10.11 16.39
N ILE A 121 7.72 -10.22 17.40
CA ILE A 121 7.46 -9.13 18.35
C ILE A 121 8.73 -8.67 19.05
N GLU A 122 9.65 -9.58 19.40
CA GLU A 122 10.90 -9.23 20.08
C GLU A 122 11.80 -8.38 19.16
N LYS A 123 11.86 -8.71 17.87
CA LYS A 123 12.59 -7.91 16.89
C LYS A 123 11.95 -6.55 16.65
N VAL A 124 10.61 -6.48 16.63
CA VAL A 124 9.89 -5.21 16.54
C VAL A 124 10.20 -4.33 17.76
N VAL A 125 10.17 -4.87 18.99
CA VAL A 125 10.56 -4.16 20.21
C VAL A 125 12.00 -3.64 20.12
N LYS A 126 12.92 -4.49 19.64
CA LYS A 126 14.34 -4.12 19.48
C LYS A 126 14.55 -3.01 18.45
N ALA A 127 13.69 -2.93 17.43
CA ALA A 127 13.73 -1.85 16.44
C ALA A 127 13.31 -0.50 17.01
N LYS A 128 12.67 -0.45 18.21
CA LYS A 128 12.20 0.77 18.90
C LYS A 128 11.42 1.70 17.97
N PRO A 129 10.33 1.23 17.34
CA PRO A 129 9.55 2.07 16.45
C PRO A 129 8.80 3.16 17.23
N ASP A 130 8.51 4.26 16.56
CA ASP A 130 7.55 5.28 17.02
C ASP A 130 6.21 5.16 16.29
N VAL A 131 6.17 4.41 15.18
CA VAL A 131 4.95 3.97 14.50
C VAL A 131 5.16 2.61 13.82
N ILE A 132 4.10 1.81 13.77
CA ILE A 132 4.06 0.51 13.09
C ILE A 132 2.98 0.55 12.02
N LEU A 133 3.37 0.30 10.76
CA LEU A 133 2.46 0.05 9.64
C LEU A 133 2.20 -1.46 9.60
N ALA A 134 0.95 -1.86 9.82
CA ALA A 134 0.60 -3.27 10.04
C ALA A 134 -0.03 -3.97 8.82
N GLY A 135 0.01 -3.33 7.64
CA GLY A 135 -0.52 -3.90 6.42
C GLY A 135 -1.98 -4.34 6.56
N GLN A 136 -2.25 -5.57 6.19
CA GLN A 136 -3.57 -6.22 6.32
C GLN A 136 -3.68 -7.14 7.55
N LEU A 137 -2.87 -6.91 8.58
CA LEU A 137 -2.86 -7.76 9.78
C LEU A 137 -4.20 -7.69 10.49
N ALA A 138 -4.87 -8.83 10.63
CA ALA A 138 -6.21 -8.96 11.22
C ALA A 138 -6.21 -9.73 12.55
N ASP A 139 -5.09 -10.33 12.95
CA ASP A 139 -4.97 -11.04 14.22
C ASP A 139 -4.92 -10.04 15.38
N GLU A 140 -6.05 -9.93 16.11
CA GLU A 140 -6.18 -8.99 17.22
C GLU A 140 -5.23 -9.28 18.38
N GLN A 141 -4.78 -10.52 18.57
CA GLN A 141 -3.80 -10.84 19.61
C GLN A 141 -2.42 -10.26 19.25
N VAL A 142 -2.03 -10.40 17.98
CA VAL A 142 -0.79 -9.81 17.46
C VAL A 142 -0.88 -8.28 17.46
N LEU A 143 -1.98 -7.71 16.96
CA LEU A 143 -2.22 -6.26 16.99
C LEU A 143 -2.16 -5.69 18.41
N ALA A 144 -2.75 -6.39 19.40
CA ALA A 144 -2.70 -5.96 20.81
C ALA A 144 -1.26 -5.99 21.38
N GLN A 145 -0.42 -6.90 20.92
CA GLN A 145 1.00 -6.92 21.30
C GLN A 145 1.77 -5.76 20.65
N LEU A 146 1.57 -5.52 19.37
CA LEU A 146 2.19 -4.41 18.63
C LEU A 146 1.81 -3.05 19.22
N ARG A 147 0.52 -2.85 19.55
CA ARG A 147 0.00 -1.61 20.19
C ARG A 147 0.62 -1.31 21.55
N LYS A 148 1.21 -2.31 22.24
CA LYS A 148 2.01 -2.09 23.48
C LYS A 148 3.41 -1.58 23.18
N VAL A 149 3.90 -1.76 21.96
CA VAL A 149 5.24 -1.32 21.53
C VAL A 149 5.19 0.11 21.00
N ALA A 150 4.27 0.38 20.04
CA ALA A 150 4.09 1.68 19.43
C ALA A 150 2.68 1.83 18.83
N PRO A 151 2.23 3.05 18.49
CA PRO A 151 1.05 3.26 17.66
C PRO A 151 1.10 2.36 16.44
N THR A 152 0.05 1.54 16.25
CA THR A 152 -0.03 0.54 15.20
C THR A 152 -1.22 0.86 14.30
N VAL A 153 -0.98 1.02 13.02
CA VAL A 153 -1.95 1.41 12.00
C VAL A 153 -2.10 0.27 11.00
N VAL A 154 -3.30 -0.27 10.85
CA VAL A 154 -3.66 -1.18 9.75
C VAL A 154 -3.84 -0.33 8.50
N THR A 155 -3.02 -0.54 7.48
CA THR A 155 -2.92 0.34 6.30
C THR A 155 -3.66 -0.19 5.08
N ILE A 156 -4.02 -1.47 5.08
CA ILE A 156 -4.65 -2.17 3.96
C ILE A 156 -6.01 -2.69 4.40
N ASP A 157 -7.06 -2.26 3.73
CA ASP A 157 -8.44 -2.74 3.95
C ASP A 157 -8.74 -4.03 3.17
N GLY A 158 -9.98 -4.52 3.28
CA GLY A 158 -10.45 -5.71 2.57
C GLY A 158 -10.43 -5.58 1.04
N THR A 159 -10.36 -4.35 0.51
CA THR A 159 -10.28 -4.11 -0.94
C THR A 159 -8.86 -4.22 -1.48
N LYS A 160 -7.85 -4.16 -0.60
CA LYS A 160 -6.42 -4.18 -0.94
C LYS A 160 -6.02 -3.11 -1.96
N ASP A 161 -6.74 -1.98 -1.96
CA ASP A 161 -6.48 -0.85 -2.85
C ASP A 161 -5.15 -0.18 -2.46
N TRP A 162 -4.15 -0.33 -3.31
CA TRP A 162 -2.80 0.18 -3.05
C TRP A 162 -2.74 1.71 -3.05
N LYS A 163 -3.62 2.40 -3.79
CA LYS A 163 -3.68 3.87 -3.84
C LYS A 163 -4.16 4.41 -2.49
N LYS A 164 -5.25 3.84 -1.95
CA LYS A 164 -5.73 4.20 -0.61
C LYS A 164 -4.72 3.87 0.48
N SER A 165 -4.01 2.75 0.36
CA SER A 165 -2.96 2.38 1.30
C SER A 165 -1.80 3.38 1.26
N LEU A 166 -1.41 3.86 0.07
CA LEU A 166 -0.38 4.91 -0.07
C LEU A 166 -0.83 6.24 0.54
N GLU A 167 -2.08 6.67 0.29
CA GLU A 167 -2.66 7.89 0.86
C GLU A 167 -2.69 7.83 2.40
N LEU A 168 -3.16 6.70 2.95
CA LEU A 168 -3.18 6.50 4.39
C LEU A 168 -1.76 6.48 4.98
N THR A 169 -0.84 5.78 4.33
CA THR A 169 0.58 5.75 4.74
C THR A 169 1.18 7.15 4.69
N GLY A 170 0.89 7.94 3.65
CA GLY A 170 1.28 9.34 3.55
C GLY A 170 0.76 10.18 4.74
N THR A 171 -0.50 9.97 5.10
CA THR A 171 -1.11 10.65 6.26
C THR A 171 -0.42 10.24 7.58
N VAL A 172 -0.15 8.95 7.76
CA VAL A 172 0.53 8.42 8.96
C VAL A 172 1.96 8.96 9.08
N LEU A 173 2.66 9.07 7.96
CA LEU A 173 4.06 9.50 7.92
C LEU A 173 4.25 11.01 7.81
N GLY A 174 3.17 11.81 7.75
CA GLY A 174 3.25 13.25 7.51
C GLY A 174 3.77 13.59 6.11
N ARG A 175 3.42 12.76 5.11
CA ARG A 175 3.84 12.81 3.71
C ARG A 175 2.66 12.79 2.74
N SER A 176 1.55 13.42 3.10
CA SER A 176 0.33 13.39 2.28
C SER A 176 0.54 14.07 0.93
N ASP A 177 1.29 15.18 0.89
CA ASP A 177 1.57 15.92 -0.35
C ASP A 177 2.41 15.08 -1.33
N GLU A 178 3.40 14.32 -0.81
CA GLU A 178 4.21 13.40 -1.60
C GLU A 178 3.39 12.23 -2.14
N ALA A 179 2.45 11.70 -1.34
CA ALA A 179 1.55 10.64 -1.78
C ALA A 179 0.60 11.13 -2.90
N GLU A 180 -0.01 12.29 -2.73
CA GLU A 180 -0.87 12.91 -3.74
C GLU A 180 -0.11 13.17 -5.05
N LYS A 181 1.09 13.75 -4.94
CA LYS A 181 1.97 14.00 -6.09
C LYS A 181 2.30 12.72 -6.83
N PHE A 182 2.70 11.66 -6.10
CA PHE A 182 3.02 10.37 -6.70
C PHE A 182 1.82 9.78 -7.46
N LEU A 183 0.62 9.82 -6.86
CA LEU A 183 -0.59 9.29 -7.49
C LEU A 183 -0.97 10.07 -8.75
N ALA A 184 -0.79 11.40 -8.76
CA ALA A 184 -1.01 12.24 -9.94
C ALA A 184 0.00 11.89 -11.07
N GLU A 185 1.28 11.69 -10.74
CA GLU A 185 2.31 11.28 -11.69
C GLU A 185 2.04 9.88 -12.25
N TYR A 186 1.66 8.92 -11.40
CA TYR A 186 1.22 7.58 -11.81
C TYR A 186 0.03 7.67 -12.77
N GLY A 187 -1.01 8.42 -12.42
CA GLY A 187 -2.19 8.60 -13.26
C GLY A 187 -1.85 9.16 -14.65
N THR A 188 -0.95 10.15 -14.69
CA THR A 188 -0.45 10.73 -15.96
C THR A 188 0.29 9.67 -16.79
N LYS A 189 1.17 8.89 -16.15
CA LYS A 189 1.95 7.82 -16.80
C LYS A 189 1.03 6.71 -17.34
N ALA A 190 0.02 6.30 -16.57
CA ALA A 190 -0.95 5.30 -16.98
C ALA A 190 -1.80 5.79 -18.17
N ALA A 191 -2.27 7.03 -18.14
CA ALA A 191 -3.03 7.63 -19.24
C ALA A 191 -2.20 7.74 -20.53
N SER A 192 -0.92 8.14 -20.43
CA SER A 192 0.01 8.16 -21.56
C SER A 192 0.20 6.76 -22.14
N LEU A 193 0.46 5.75 -21.29
CA LEU A 193 0.64 4.38 -21.75
C LEU A 193 -0.62 3.85 -22.44
N ARG A 194 -1.80 4.12 -21.88
CA ARG A 194 -3.07 3.72 -22.51
C ARG A 194 -3.23 4.32 -23.91
N THR A 195 -2.77 5.54 -24.11
CA THR A 195 -2.78 6.19 -25.45
C THR A 195 -1.80 5.49 -26.38
N ASP A 196 -0.59 5.18 -25.90
CA ASP A 196 0.47 4.55 -26.69
C ASP A 196 0.14 3.10 -27.07
N LEU A 197 -0.65 2.39 -26.25
CA LEU A 197 -1.17 1.05 -26.56
C LEU A 197 -2.10 1.03 -27.78
N GLY A 198 -2.76 2.14 -28.10
CA GLY A 198 -3.59 2.27 -29.30
C GLY A 198 -4.67 1.17 -29.40
N SER A 199 -4.61 0.36 -30.44
CA SER A 199 -5.56 -0.75 -30.67
C SER A 199 -5.42 -1.90 -29.65
N GLN A 200 -4.34 -1.96 -28.90
CA GLN A 200 -4.14 -2.96 -27.84
C GLN A 200 -4.81 -2.55 -26.51
N ALA A 201 -5.26 -1.30 -26.37
CA ALA A 201 -6.10 -0.91 -25.24
C ALA A 201 -7.41 -1.70 -25.29
N GLY A 202 -7.72 -2.46 -24.23
CA GLY A 202 -8.85 -3.40 -24.21
C GLY A 202 -8.50 -4.85 -24.56
N ALA A 203 -7.21 -5.15 -24.83
CA ALA A 203 -6.76 -6.53 -24.98
C ALA A 203 -7.03 -7.34 -23.71
N SER A 204 -7.23 -8.64 -23.89
CA SER A 204 -7.35 -9.61 -22.81
C SER A 204 -5.97 -9.94 -22.24
N VAL A 205 -5.67 -9.43 -21.04
CA VAL A 205 -4.37 -9.61 -20.37
C VAL A 205 -4.46 -10.61 -19.24
N SER A 206 -3.74 -11.71 -19.39
CA SER A 206 -3.57 -12.74 -18.38
C SER A 206 -2.36 -12.46 -17.50
N VAL A 207 -2.51 -12.66 -16.17
CA VAL A 207 -1.40 -12.65 -15.23
C VAL A 207 -1.37 -13.93 -14.43
N ALA A 208 -0.29 -14.66 -14.56
CA ALA A 208 -0.10 -15.94 -13.91
C ALA A 208 1.13 -15.96 -12.99
N ARG A 209 1.08 -16.81 -11.98
CA ARG A 209 2.19 -17.11 -11.09
C ARG A 209 2.48 -18.60 -11.13
N TYR A 210 3.71 -18.95 -11.49
CA TYR A 210 4.18 -20.32 -11.48
C TYR A 210 5.00 -20.62 -10.23
N SER A 211 4.84 -21.82 -9.70
CA SER A 211 5.58 -22.33 -8.55
C SER A 211 5.70 -23.85 -8.64
N ALA A 212 6.45 -24.46 -7.73
CA ALA A 212 6.52 -25.92 -7.61
C ALA A 212 5.15 -26.59 -7.34
N LYS A 213 4.13 -25.82 -6.92
CA LYS A 213 2.76 -26.29 -6.71
C LYS A 213 1.87 -26.22 -7.96
N GLY A 214 2.38 -25.68 -9.05
CA GLY A 214 1.65 -25.43 -10.30
C GLY A 214 1.45 -23.96 -10.60
N THR A 215 0.60 -23.68 -11.58
CA THR A 215 0.27 -22.34 -12.07
C THR A 215 -1.01 -21.81 -11.41
N ALA A 216 -0.99 -20.60 -10.90
CA ALA A 216 -2.19 -19.93 -10.42
C ALA A 216 -2.35 -18.60 -11.18
N VAL A 217 -3.58 -18.20 -11.48
CA VAL A 217 -3.87 -16.90 -12.07
C VAL A 217 -4.24 -15.87 -11.02
N MET A 218 -3.86 -14.63 -11.25
CA MET A 218 -4.26 -13.50 -10.41
C MET A 218 -5.69 -13.08 -10.77
N GLN A 219 -6.55 -12.94 -9.76
CA GLN A 219 -7.96 -12.59 -9.92
C GLN A 219 -8.24 -11.12 -9.61
N GLN A 220 -9.52 -10.70 -9.67
CA GLN A 220 -9.95 -9.37 -9.27
C GLN A 220 -9.71 -9.10 -7.78
N GLY A 221 -9.63 -7.82 -7.41
CA GLY A 221 -9.46 -7.41 -6.00
C GLY A 221 -8.05 -7.59 -5.47
N VAL A 222 -7.04 -7.57 -6.34
CA VAL A 222 -5.62 -7.54 -5.99
C VAL A 222 -4.92 -6.44 -6.76
N PHE A 223 -3.78 -6.02 -6.26
CA PHE A 223 -2.93 -4.96 -6.79
C PHE A 223 -2.85 -4.93 -8.32
N ILE A 224 -2.48 -6.08 -8.95
CA ILE A 224 -2.27 -6.11 -10.39
C ILE A 224 -3.56 -5.89 -11.19
N SER A 225 -4.70 -6.33 -10.68
CA SER A 225 -5.99 -6.11 -11.36
C SER A 225 -6.34 -4.62 -11.43
N ASP A 226 -5.98 -3.84 -10.39
CA ASP A 226 -6.21 -2.40 -10.38
C ASP A 226 -5.32 -1.68 -11.40
N VAL A 227 -4.05 -2.06 -11.51
CA VAL A 227 -3.12 -1.48 -12.50
C VAL A 227 -3.59 -1.79 -13.93
N LEU A 228 -4.00 -3.03 -14.22
CA LEU A 228 -4.50 -3.42 -15.53
C LEU A 228 -5.81 -2.71 -15.88
N LYS A 229 -6.70 -2.52 -14.91
CA LYS A 229 -7.95 -1.75 -15.06
C LYS A 229 -7.68 -0.28 -15.38
N ASP A 230 -6.68 0.34 -14.76
CA ASP A 230 -6.28 1.72 -15.09
C ASP A 230 -5.86 1.88 -16.56
N LEU A 231 -5.30 0.81 -17.15
CA LEU A 231 -4.92 0.77 -18.57
C LEU A 231 -6.07 0.37 -19.51
N GLY A 232 -7.21 -0.09 -18.95
CA GLY A 232 -8.38 -0.49 -19.70
C GLY A 232 -8.33 -1.89 -20.27
N PHE A 233 -7.45 -2.76 -19.76
CA PHE A 233 -7.37 -4.16 -20.16
C PHE A 233 -8.53 -4.99 -19.62
N GLU A 234 -8.91 -6.01 -20.37
CA GLU A 234 -9.85 -7.06 -19.95
C GLU A 234 -9.09 -8.23 -19.29
N ARG A 235 -9.81 -9.02 -18.50
CA ARG A 235 -9.25 -10.19 -17.82
C ARG A 235 -9.92 -11.46 -18.35
N PRO A 236 -9.14 -12.48 -18.80
CA PRO A 236 -9.71 -13.69 -19.37
C PRO A 236 -10.27 -14.63 -18.29
N GLY A 237 -11.39 -15.29 -18.61
CA GLY A 237 -11.96 -16.42 -17.86
C GLY A 237 -12.06 -16.18 -16.36
N ILE A 238 -11.56 -17.12 -15.57
CA ILE A 238 -11.59 -17.10 -14.09
C ILE A 238 -10.79 -15.94 -13.47
N GLN A 239 -10.01 -15.20 -14.24
CA GLN A 239 -9.25 -14.04 -13.77
C GLN A 239 -10.16 -12.81 -13.57
N ASP A 240 -11.35 -12.78 -14.20
CA ASP A 240 -12.37 -11.75 -13.96
C ASP A 240 -13.20 -12.03 -12.69
N ASP A 241 -13.05 -13.18 -12.08
CA ASP A 241 -13.76 -13.54 -10.85
C ASP A 241 -13.22 -12.77 -9.64
N LYS A 242 -14.13 -12.45 -8.71
CA LYS A 242 -13.78 -11.96 -7.37
C LYS A 242 -13.49 -13.16 -6.47
N GLY A 243 -12.23 -13.62 -6.48
CA GLY A 243 -11.78 -14.72 -5.64
C GLY A 243 -10.99 -14.24 -4.42
N GLU A 244 -10.17 -15.15 -3.89
CA GLU A 244 -9.23 -14.90 -2.77
C GLU A 244 -8.00 -14.06 -3.19
N GLY A 245 -7.98 -13.60 -4.44
CA GLY A 245 -6.89 -12.84 -5.07
C GLY A 245 -6.07 -13.63 -6.07
N HIS A 246 -6.12 -14.95 -6.00
CA HIS A 246 -5.58 -15.85 -7.02
C HIS A 246 -6.35 -17.18 -6.99
N SER A 247 -6.35 -17.88 -8.12
CA SER A 247 -6.93 -19.22 -8.20
C SER A 247 -6.18 -20.22 -7.33
N THR A 248 -6.78 -21.38 -7.10
CA THR A 248 -6.04 -22.58 -6.73
C THR A 248 -5.06 -22.93 -7.86
N PRO A 249 -3.97 -23.67 -7.59
CA PRO A 249 -3.08 -24.12 -8.65
C PRO A 249 -3.84 -24.96 -9.69
N LEU A 250 -3.68 -24.55 -10.95
CA LEU A 250 -4.23 -25.25 -12.11
C LEU A 250 -3.40 -26.49 -12.42
N SER A 251 -4.06 -27.58 -12.85
CA SER A 251 -3.38 -28.73 -13.45
C SER A 251 -2.90 -28.38 -14.87
N ASP A 252 -1.96 -29.18 -15.40
CA ASP A 252 -1.49 -28.99 -16.78
C ASP A 252 -2.63 -29.17 -17.83
N GLU A 253 -3.69 -29.90 -17.49
CA GLU A 253 -4.87 -30.08 -18.35
C GLU A 253 -5.74 -28.83 -18.46
N ASN A 254 -5.70 -27.97 -17.44
CA ASN A 254 -6.44 -26.70 -17.37
C ASN A 254 -5.51 -25.47 -17.54
N LEU A 255 -4.36 -25.68 -18.18
CA LEU A 255 -3.40 -24.59 -18.33
C LEU A 255 -3.90 -23.53 -19.34
N ASP A 256 -4.84 -23.88 -20.22
CA ASP A 256 -5.54 -22.94 -21.10
C ASP A 256 -6.27 -21.81 -20.36
N GLU A 257 -6.61 -21.98 -19.08
CA GLU A 257 -7.18 -20.91 -18.24
C GLU A 257 -6.21 -19.72 -18.00
N ILE A 258 -4.91 -19.88 -18.32
CA ILE A 258 -3.97 -18.77 -18.26
C ILE A 258 -3.82 -18.06 -19.61
N ASP A 259 -4.51 -18.47 -20.66
CA ASP A 259 -4.39 -17.87 -21.98
C ASP A 259 -5.14 -16.52 -22.07
N GLY A 260 -4.72 -15.69 -22.98
CA GLY A 260 -5.27 -14.36 -23.29
C GLY A 260 -4.58 -13.81 -24.54
N ASP A 261 -4.91 -12.58 -24.94
CA ASP A 261 -4.16 -11.91 -26.02
C ASP A 261 -2.69 -11.66 -25.58
N TRP A 262 -2.49 -11.42 -24.29
CA TRP A 262 -1.17 -11.26 -23.67
C TRP A 262 -1.09 -12.06 -22.36
N LEU A 263 0.07 -12.67 -22.12
CA LEU A 263 0.36 -13.40 -20.88
C LEU A 263 1.61 -12.82 -20.19
N PHE A 264 1.43 -12.33 -18.95
CA PHE A 264 2.53 -11.99 -18.07
C PHE A 264 2.64 -13.05 -16.98
N ILE A 265 3.78 -13.72 -16.89
CA ILE A 265 3.98 -14.81 -15.95
C ILE A 265 5.24 -14.64 -15.12
N GLY A 266 5.13 -14.84 -13.81
CA GLY A 266 6.24 -14.70 -12.87
C GLY A 266 6.28 -15.77 -11.81
N SER A 267 7.29 -15.71 -10.96
CA SER A 267 7.43 -16.54 -9.77
C SER A 267 7.83 -15.69 -8.56
N LEU A 268 7.48 -16.19 -7.36
CA LEU A 268 7.90 -15.59 -6.09
C LEU A 268 9.14 -16.27 -5.50
N ASP A 269 9.57 -17.41 -6.05
CA ASP A 269 10.61 -18.24 -5.45
C ASP A 269 11.99 -17.62 -5.67
N ALA A 270 12.64 -17.18 -4.57
CA ALA A 270 13.96 -16.59 -4.61
C ALA A 270 15.04 -17.59 -5.05
N GLY A 271 15.69 -17.32 -6.17
CA GLY A 271 16.84 -18.08 -6.65
C GLY A 271 16.53 -19.31 -7.49
N THR A 272 15.25 -19.66 -7.70
CA THR A 272 14.84 -20.81 -8.54
C THR A 272 13.85 -20.44 -9.65
N ASP A 273 13.44 -19.17 -9.72
CA ASP A 273 12.40 -18.70 -10.67
C ASP A 273 12.77 -18.99 -12.13
N ALA A 274 14.03 -18.72 -12.51
CA ALA A 274 14.47 -18.91 -13.89
C ALA A 274 14.39 -20.38 -14.30
N ASP A 275 14.78 -21.27 -13.41
CA ASP A 275 14.71 -22.72 -13.65
C ASP A 275 13.26 -23.20 -13.71
N LEU A 276 12.40 -22.75 -12.76
CA LEU A 276 10.98 -23.08 -12.75
C LEU A 276 10.27 -22.63 -14.01
N LEU A 277 10.49 -21.38 -14.44
CA LEU A 277 9.87 -20.84 -15.65
C LEU A 277 10.43 -21.52 -16.93
N ALA A 278 11.70 -21.90 -16.91
CA ALA A 278 12.28 -22.70 -17.99
C ALA A 278 11.68 -24.12 -18.07
N GLU A 279 11.32 -24.72 -16.93
CA GLU A 279 10.59 -26.00 -16.91
C GLU A 279 9.15 -25.84 -17.43
N LEU A 280 8.45 -24.78 -17.04
CA LEU A 280 7.13 -24.48 -17.56
C LEU A 280 7.16 -24.30 -19.10
N ALA A 281 8.14 -23.56 -19.62
CA ALA A 281 8.29 -23.33 -21.06
C ALA A 281 8.48 -24.61 -21.91
N LYS A 282 8.93 -25.72 -21.29
CA LYS A 282 9.06 -27.02 -21.96
C LYS A 282 7.74 -27.81 -22.04
N LYS A 283 6.73 -27.43 -21.23
CA LYS A 283 5.46 -28.18 -21.18
C LYS A 283 4.67 -28.01 -22.47
N PRO A 284 4.19 -29.09 -23.11
CA PRO A 284 3.39 -29.01 -24.34
C PRO A 284 2.12 -28.13 -24.15
N ALA A 285 1.45 -28.23 -22.99
CA ALA A 285 0.29 -27.42 -22.70
C ALA A 285 0.60 -25.91 -22.72
N TYR A 286 1.75 -25.49 -22.18
CA TYR A 286 2.20 -24.10 -22.23
C TYR A 286 2.49 -23.63 -23.66
N GLN A 287 3.17 -24.47 -24.45
CA GLN A 287 3.51 -24.16 -25.86
C GLN A 287 2.28 -24.06 -26.77
N GLN A 288 1.13 -24.59 -26.35
CA GLN A 288 -0.12 -24.53 -27.11
C GLN A 288 -0.93 -23.26 -26.85
N LEU A 289 -0.59 -22.50 -25.80
CA LEU A 289 -1.26 -21.24 -25.51
C LEU A 289 -1.15 -20.28 -26.69
N GLY A 290 -2.23 -19.54 -26.97
CA GLY A 290 -2.30 -18.54 -28.04
C GLY A 290 -1.24 -17.46 -27.82
N ALA A 291 -1.20 -16.87 -26.63
CA ALA A 291 -0.21 -15.85 -26.27
C ALA A 291 1.25 -16.32 -26.44
N VAL A 292 1.54 -17.60 -26.21
CA VAL A 292 2.90 -18.14 -26.41
C VAL A 292 3.24 -18.29 -27.88
N ARG A 293 2.30 -18.79 -28.68
CA ARG A 293 2.50 -18.97 -30.14
C ARG A 293 2.62 -17.64 -30.89
N ASP A 294 1.94 -16.62 -30.39
CA ASP A 294 1.92 -15.28 -30.99
C ASP A 294 3.07 -14.39 -30.44
N GLU A 295 3.97 -14.96 -29.62
CA GLU A 295 5.09 -14.25 -28.98
C GLU A 295 4.66 -13.12 -28.03
N HIS A 296 3.45 -13.23 -27.49
CA HIS A 296 2.86 -12.29 -26.54
C HIS A 296 2.98 -12.75 -25.06
N ALA A 297 3.78 -13.77 -24.78
CA ALA A 297 4.06 -14.24 -23.43
C ALA A 297 5.35 -13.61 -22.89
N THR A 298 5.26 -12.93 -21.76
CA THR A 298 6.39 -12.21 -21.15
C THR A 298 6.64 -12.71 -19.73
N VAL A 299 7.90 -13.09 -19.45
CA VAL A 299 8.34 -13.40 -18.09
C VAL A 299 8.59 -12.09 -17.32
N VAL A 300 7.99 -11.99 -16.14
CA VAL A 300 8.06 -10.80 -15.28
C VAL A 300 8.53 -11.15 -13.87
N ASP A 301 8.95 -10.15 -13.10
CA ASP A 301 9.26 -10.32 -11.70
C ASP A 301 7.96 -10.51 -10.88
N GLY A 302 7.72 -11.75 -10.41
CA GLY A 302 6.53 -12.11 -9.66
C GLY A 302 6.37 -11.29 -8.36
N THR A 303 7.47 -10.81 -7.76
CA THR A 303 7.37 -10.05 -6.50
C THR A 303 6.68 -8.70 -6.67
N ARG A 304 6.73 -8.10 -7.87
CA ARG A 304 6.02 -6.85 -8.18
C ARG A 304 4.70 -7.07 -8.95
N TRP A 305 4.52 -8.22 -9.63
CA TRP A 305 3.33 -8.49 -10.43
C TRP A 305 2.27 -9.32 -9.71
N THR A 306 2.71 -10.28 -8.89
CA THR A 306 1.83 -11.31 -8.33
C THR A 306 1.84 -11.38 -6.80
N SER A 307 2.44 -10.40 -6.12
CA SER A 307 2.38 -10.22 -4.68
C SER A 307 1.46 -9.05 -4.30
N LEU A 308 1.64 -8.46 -3.12
CA LEU A 308 0.82 -7.31 -2.67
C LEU A 308 1.07 -6.05 -3.51
N GLY A 309 2.26 -5.94 -4.13
CA GLY A 309 2.61 -4.76 -4.90
C GLY A 309 2.76 -3.50 -4.06
N GLY A 310 2.50 -2.36 -4.68
CA GLY A 310 2.58 -1.03 -4.09
C GLY A 310 2.86 0.03 -5.15
N ALA A 311 3.25 1.22 -4.73
CA ALA A 311 3.45 2.39 -5.58
C ALA A 311 4.58 2.20 -6.61
N GLN A 312 5.77 1.78 -6.17
CA GLN A 312 6.90 1.52 -7.08
C GLN A 312 6.64 0.31 -7.98
N ALA A 313 5.98 -0.73 -7.42
CA ALA A 313 5.56 -1.88 -8.22
C ALA A 313 4.62 -1.44 -9.35
N ALA A 314 3.64 -0.56 -9.08
CA ALA A 314 2.69 -0.07 -10.08
C ALA A 314 3.40 0.64 -11.24
N VAL A 315 4.33 1.55 -10.95
CA VAL A 315 5.13 2.22 -12.00
C VAL A 315 5.95 1.22 -12.79
N SER A 316 6.59 0.25 -12.11
CA SER A 316 7.39 -0.78 -12.77
C SER A 316 6.54 -1.67 -13.69
N VAL A 317 5.31 -1.99 -13.29
CA VAL A 317 4.35 -2.74 -14.13
C VAL A 317 4.00 -1.95 -15.40
N LEU A 318 3.76 -0.63 -15.28
CA LEU A 318 3.53 0.21 -16.48
C LEU A 318 4.73 0.17 -17.43
N ASP A 319 5.96 0.21 -16.89
CA ASP A 319 7.19 0.14 -17.71
C ASP A 319 7.36 -1.22 -18.40
N ASP A 320 7.07 -2.31 -17.70
CA ASP A 320 7.09 -3.67 -18.28
C ASP A 320 6.07 -3.82 -19.41
N ILE A 321 4.84 -3.33 -19.21
CA ILE A 321 3.77 -3.35 -20.23
C ILE A 321 4.19 -2.52 -21.43
N ARG A 322 4.71 -1.31 -21.21
CA ARG A 322 5.22 -0.47 -22.31
C ARG A 322 6.27 -1.20 -23.14
N LYS A 323 7.24 -1.82 -22.47
CA LYS A 323 8.30 -2.56 -23.14
C LYS A 323 7.81 -3.76 -23.93
N ALA A 324 6.79 -4.46 -23.43
CA ALA A 324 6.25 -5.65 -24.07
C ALA A 324 5.31 -5.31 -25.23
N MET A 325 4.45 -4.31 -25.08
CA MET A 325 3.29 -4.09 -25.94
C MET A 325 3.39 -2.85 -26.84
N VAL A 326 4.23 -1.86 -26.55
CA VAL A 326 4.38 -0.64 -27.36
C VAL A 326 5.62 -0.80 -28.24
N LYS A 327 5.39 -0.80 -29.57
CA LYS A 327 6.47 -0.92 -30.61
C LYS A 327 6.95 0.44 -31.07
#